data_acfc57aedc8e60fbb1e30be142b6d387
#
_entry.id   acfc57aedc8e60fbb1e30be142b6d387
#
_cell.length_a   1.000
_cell.length_b   1.000
_cell.length_c   1.000
_cell.angle_alpha   90.00
_cell.angle_beta   90.00
_cell.angle_gamma   90.00
#
_symmetry.space_group_name_H-M   'P 1'
#
loop_
_entity.id
_entity.type
_entity.pdbx_description
1 polymer ?
#
loop_
_entity_poly.entity_id
_entity_poly.type
_entity_poly.pdbx_seq_one_letter_code
_entity_poly.pdbx_strand_id
1 'polypeptide(L)'
;TSLPGAAPTVVSPLAPADDTWSVGGVTLSSRVLLGTSRYPSLQTMLESVEASEAEVVTVSVRRVDLGATGDGQTLLGSLRQRTTTDGRPLHLLPNTAGCYTAKEAVFTAHLAREALETDWIKLEVIGDEETLYPDAVQLLKAASELVRDGFEVFAYCGDDPITARKLADLGCAAVMPRGAAIPPPRWGIW
;
A
#
# COMPACT_ATOMS: atom_id res chain seq x y z
N THR A 1 -22.56 42.16 -33.41
CA THR A 1 -21.79 42.50 -32.21
C THR A 1 -21.77 41.27 -31.31
N SER A 2 -20.69 40.48 -31.41
CA SER A 2 -20.48 39.26 -30.59
C SER A 2 -19.81 39.66 -29.29
N LEU A 3 -20.35 39.21 -28.18
CA LEU A 3 -19.77 39.34 -26.85
C LEU A 3 -18.58 38.35 -26.69
N PRO A 4 -17.45 38.79 -26.13
CA PRO A 4 -16.34 37.88 -25.86
C PRO A 4 -16.73 36.92 -24.73
N GLY A 5 -16.62 35.61 -25.00
CA GLY A 5 -16.81 34.57 -23.99
C GLY A 5 -15.73 34.66 -22.92
N ALA A 6 -16.15 34.76 -21.66
CA ALA A 6 -15.28 34.66 -20.54
C ALA A 6 -14.71 33.22 -20.46
N ALA A 7 -13.39 33.11 -20.41
CA ALA A 7 -12.75 31.83 -20.16
C ALA A 7 -13.17 31.26 -18.77
N PRO A 8 -13.36 29.95 -18.63
CA PRO A 8 -13.70 29.38 -17.32
C PRO A 8 -12.54 29.63 -16.35
N THR A 9 -12.83 30.32 -15.27
CA THR A 9 -11.90 30.47 -14.15
C THR A 9 -11.70 29.09 -13.53
N VAL A 10 -10.53 28.51 -13.73
CA VAL A 10 -10.10 27.32 -13.01
C VAL A 10 -9.93 27.75 -11.56
N VAL A 11 -10.91 27.44 -10.73
CA VAL A 11 -10.78 27.58 -9.29
C VAL A 11 -9.86 26.44 -8.85
N SER A 12 -8.59 26.75 -8.59
CA SER A 12 -7.71 25.85 -7.84
C SER A 12 -8.41 25.54 -6.51
N PRO A 13 -8.64 24.27 -6.17
CA PRO A 13 -9.09 23.96 -4.82
C PRO A 13 -8.00 24.43 -3.87
N LEU A 14 -8.33 25.38 -2.99
CA LEU A 14 -7.53 25.71 -1.83
C LEU A 14 -7.42 24.41 -1.01
N ALA A 15 -6.28 23.74 -1.10
CA ALA A 15 -5.94 22.73 -0.12
C ALA A 15 -5.91 23.45 1.24
N PRO A 16 -6.69 23.01 2.24
CA PRO A 16 -6.56 23.56 3.58
C PRO A 16 -5.11 23.35 4.03
N ALA A 17 -4.52 24.37 4.65
CA ALA A 17 -3.11 24.40 5.04
C ALA A 17 -2.69 23.30 6.04
N ASP A 18 -3.64 22.47 6.52
CA ASP A 18 -3.46 21.45 7.56
C ASP A 18 -4.13 20.11 7.24
N ASP A 19 -4.28 19.70 5.98
CA ASP A 19 -4.86 18.39 5.62
C ASP A 19 -3.84 17.24 5.74
N THR A 20 -3.21 17.16 6.93
CA THR A 20 -2.33 16.05 7.28
C THR A 20 -3.08 14.97 8.04
N TRP A 21 -2.56 13.74 7.99
CA TRP A 21 -3.05 12.61 8.77
C TRP A 21 -1.86 11.77 9.24
N SER A 22 -2.07 10.95 10.27
CA SER A 22 -0.99 10.14 10.84
C SER A 22 -1.34 8.67 10.87
N VAL A 23 -0.39 7.82 10.54
CA VAL A 23 -0.50 6.36 10.57
C VAL A 23 0.87 5.74 10.87
N GLY A 24 0.92 4.71 11.71
CA GLY A 24 2.18 4.02 12.03
C GLY A 24 3.29 4.97 12.51
N GLY A 25 2.93 5.97 13.32
CA GLY A 25 3.87 6.96 13.85
C GLY A 25 4.35 8.03 12.86
N VAL A 26 3.88 8.02 11.61
CA VAL A 26 4.30 8.97 10.57
C VAL A 26 3.14 9.91 10.22
N THR A 27 3.45 11.19 10.06
CA THR A 27 2.51 12.21 9.57
C THR A 27 2.69 12.38 8.06
N LEU A 28 1.60 12.26 7.32
CA LEU A 28 1.53 12.28 5.86
C LEU A 28 0.61 13.40 5.40
N SER A 29 0.92 13.98 4.23
CA SER A 29 0.08 14.96 3.55
C SER A 29 -0.73 14.33 2.42
N SER A 30 -0.15 13.33 1.75
CA SER A 30 -0.85 12.61 0.68
C SER A 30 -1.73 11.50 1.27
N ARG A 31 -2.97 11.40 0.78
CA ARG A 31 -3.89 10.29 1.10
C ARG A 31 -3.79 9.13 0.11
N VAL A 32 -2.84 9.22 -0.84
CA VAL A 32 -2.62 8.19 -1.85
C VAL A 32 -1.55 7.22 -1.40
N LEU A 33 -1.90 5.93 -1.35
CA LEU A 33 -0.95 4.83 -1.22
C LEU A 33 -0.84 4.16 -2.59
N LEU A 34 0.34 4.22 -3.22
CA LEU A 34 0.52 3.76 -4.58
C LEU A 34 1.12 2.35 -4.63
N GLY A 35 0.56 1.48 -5.49
CA GLY A 35 1.12 0.16 -5.77
C GLY A 35 2.20 0.21 -6.85
N THR A 36 3.18 -0.70 -6.80
CA THR A 36 4.27 -0.79 -7.78
C THR A 36 4.13 -1.97 -8.74
N SER A 37 3.02 -2.68 -8.71
CA SER A 37 2.82 -3.88 -9.53
C SER A 37 2.18 -3.57 -10.87
N ARG A 38 2.53 -4.39 -11.90
CA ARG A 38 1.87 -4.42 -13.23
C ARG A 38 2.08 -3.18 -14.10
N TYR A 39 3.05 -2.35 -13.82
CA TYR A 39 3.48 -1.33 -14.76
C TYR A 39 4.21 -1.94 -15.97
N PRO A 40 4.10 -1.36 -17.16
CA PRO A 40 4.77 -1.87 -18.35
C PRO A 40 6.30 -1.78 -18.27
N SER A 41 6.82 -0.85 -17.48
CA SER A 41 8.26 -0.67 -17.24
C SER A 41 8.54 -0.05 -15.88
N LEU A 42 9.78 -0.20 -15.40
CA LEU A 42 10.27 0.48 -14.20
C LEU A 42 10.15 2.01 -14.35
N GLN A 43 10.50 2.54 -15.53
CA GLN A 43 10.42 3.97 -15.80
C GLN A 43 9.00 4.50 -15.66
N THR A 44 8.01 3.85 -16.27
CA THR A 44 6.59 4.25 -16.16
C THR A 44 6.10 4.20 -14.71
N MET A 45 6.56 3.20 -13.94
CA MET A 45 6.22 3.08 -12.53
C MET A 45 6.81 4.27 -11.73
N LEU A 46 8.07 4.61 -11.95
CA LEU A 46 8.74 5.71 -11.28
C LEU A 46 8.11 7.07 -11.62
N GLU A 47 7.74 7.30 -12.88
CA GLU A 47 7.01 8.48 -13.33
C GLU A 47 5.62 8.57 -12.65
N SER A 48 4.95 7.43 -12.47
CA SER A 48 3.66 7.38 -11.79
C SER A 48 3.78 7.69 -10.30
N VAL A 49 4.85 7.22 -9.63
CA VAL A 49 5.15 7.57 -8.24
C VAL A 49 5.33 9.08 -8.11
N GLU A 50 6.13 9.68 -8.99
CA GLU A 50 6.37 11.12 -9.00
C GLU A 50 5.08 11.91 -9.25
N ALA A 51 4.33 11.55 -10.29
CA ALA A 51 3.11 12.26 -10.67
C ALA A 51 1.98 12.12 -9.63
N SER A 52 1.97 11.05 -8.83
CA SER A 52 0.94 10.82 -7.81
C SER A 52 1.12 11.62 -6.53
N GLU A 53 2.31 12.19 -6.29
CA GLU A 53 2.69 12.81 -5.01
C GLU A 53 2.46 11.89 -3.79
N ALA A 54 2.42 10.57 -4.01
CA ALA A 54 2.22 9.59 -2.95
C ALA A 54 3.47 9.52 -2.06
N GLU A 55 3.27 9.62 -0.76
CA GLU A 55 4.34 9.46 0.24
C GLU A 55 4.50 8.01 0.68
N VAL A 56 3.52 7.16 0.38
CA VAL A 56 3.55 5.73 0.70
C VAL A 56 3.46 4.90 -0.57
N VAL A 57 4.44 4.00 -0.75
CA VAL A 57 4.52 3.13 -1.92
C VAL A 57 4.54 1.67 -1.48
N THR A 58 3.58 0.86 -1.94
CA THR A 58 3.54 -0.56 -1.60
C THR A 58 4.46 -1.38 -2.50
N VAL A 59 5.19 -2.31 -1.89
CA VAL A 59 6.12 -3.20 -2.59
C VAL A 59 5.86 -4.67 -2.22
N SER A 60 5.86 -5.57 -3.20
CA SER A 60 5.71 -6.99 -2.92
C SER A 60 7.05 -7.62 -2.58
N VAL A 61 7.19 -8.14 -1.35
CA VAL A 61 8.44 -8.78 -0.88
C VAL A 61 8.86 -9.94 -1.79
N ARG A 62 7.90 -10.75 -2.24
CA ARG A 62 8.16 -11.90 -3.13
C ARG A 62 8.65 -11.52 -4.52
N ARG A 63 8.48 -10.26 -4.93
CA ARG A 63 8.90 -9.76 -6.25
C ARG A 63 10.15 -8.90 -6.18
N VAL A 64 10.60 -8.62 -4.97
CA VAL A 64 11.85 -7.90 -4.76
C VAL A 64 12.99 -8.88 -4.94
N ASP A 65 13.81 -8.66 -5.95
CA ASP A 65 15.06 -9.38 -6.11
C ASP A 65 16.05 -8.86 -5.06
N LEU A 66 16.07 -9.54 -3.91
CA LEU A 66 16.98 -9.23 -2.79
C LEU A 66 18.44 -9.56 -3.11
N GLY A 67 18.69 -10.26 -4.24
CA GLY A 67 20.01 -10.77 -4.64
C GLY A 67 20.65 -10.06 -5.84
N ALA A 68 19.99 -9.11 -6.47
CA ALA A 68 20.55 -8.38 -7.62
C ALA A 68 21.66 -7.43 -7.18
N THR A 69 22.86 -7.95 -7.09
CA THR A 69 24.12 -7.19 -7.00
C THR A 69 24.52 -6.75 -8.43
N GLY A 70 23.90 -5.71 -8.95
CA GLY A 70 24.22 -5.19 -10.26
C GLY A 70 23.52 -3.86 -10.55
N ASP A 71 24.29 -2.82 -10.75
CA ASP A 71 23.98 -1.54 -11.37
C ASP A 71 22.91 -0.61 -10.78
N GLY A 72 22.60 -0.64 -9.51
CA GLY A 72 21.80 0.43 -8.85
C GLY A 72 20.37 0.63 -9.38
N GLN A 73 19.94 -0.14 -10.37
CA GLN A 73 18.63 -0.07 -11.00
C GLN A 73 17.64 -1.13 -10.50
N THR A 74 17.79 -1.59 -9.28
CA THR A 74 16.75 -2.42 -8.67
C THR A 74 15.56 -1.53 -8.31
N LEU A 75 14.35 -2.09 -8.34
CA LEU A 75 13.13 -1.42 -7.91
C LEU A 75 13.33 -0.71 -6.55
N LEU A 76 13.88 -1.41 -5.59
CA LEU A 76 14.13 -0.88 -4.25
C LEU A 76 15.16 0.24 -4.22
N GLY A 77 16.29 0.07 -4.91
CA GLY A 77 17.32 1.10 -5.01
C GLY A 77 16.79 2.39 -5.60
N SER A 78 15.96 2.26 -6.65
CA SER A 78 15.33 3.39 -7.30
C SER A 78 14.29 4.10 -6.42
N LEU A 79 13.53 3.36 -5.59
CA LEU A 79 12.54 3.94 -4.69
C LEU A 79 13.17 4.57 -3.43
N ARG A 80 14.20 3.95 -2.86
CA ARG A 80 14.87 4.45 -1.65
C ARG A 80 15.56 5.81 -1.85
N GLN A 81 15.94 6.13 -3.06
CA GLN A 81 16.59 7.39 -3.41
C GLN A 81 15.60 8.51 -3.76
N ARG A 82 14.31 8.21 -3.79
CA ARG A 82 13.30 9.19 -4.20
C ARG A 82 12.64 9.86 -3.02
N THR A 83 12.27 11.10 -3.28
CA THR A 83 11.40 11.92 -2.45
C THR A 83 10.22 12.38 -3.30
N THR A 84 9.19 12.90 -2.67
CA THR A 84 8.14 13.69 -3.34
C THR A 84 8.75 14.96 -3.95
N THR A 85 8.00 15.66 -4.80
CA THR A 85 8.50 16.88 -5.47
C THR A 85 8.88 17.99 -4.49
N ASP A 86 8.26 18.02 -3.31
CA ASP A 86 8.57 18.95 -2.21
C ASP A 86 9.63 18.41 -1.22
N GLY A 87 10.28 17.31 -1.55
CA GLY A 87 11.42 16.76 -0.80
C GLY A 87 11.07 15.86 0.39
N ARG A 88 9.79 15.47 0.56
CA ARG A 88 9.39 14.53 1.62
C ARG A 88 9.84 13.09 1.30
N PRO A 89 10.22 12.28 2.29
CA PRO A 89 10.68 10.92 2.05
C PRO A 89 9.55 10.01 1.58
N LEU A 90 9.86 9.04 0.73
CA LEU A 90 8.96 7.93 0.41
C LEU A 90 9.03 6.87 1.51
N HIS A 91 7.88 6.46 2.00
CA HIS A 91 7.74 5.35 2.93
C HIS A 91 7.40 4.07 2.16
N LEU A 92 8.26 3.06 2.29
CA LEU A 92 8.00 1.75 1.70
C LEU A 92 7.07 0.95 2.61
N LEU A 93 5.97 0.47 2.04
CA LEU A 93 5.02 -0.40 2.69
C LEU A 93 5.08 -1.79 2.04
N PRO A 94 5.96 -2.69 2.53
CA PRO A 94 6.01 -4.06 2.02
C PRO A 94 4.70 -4.79 2.27
N ASN A 95 4.34 -5.73 1.36
CA ASN A 95 3.16 -6.54 1.52
C ASN A 95 3.47 -8.04 1.50
N THR A 96 2.58 -8.80 2.12
CA THR A 96 2.62 -10.27 2.17
C THR A 96 1.77 -10.90 1.05
N ALA A 97 1.60 -10.20 -0.07
CA ALA A 97 0.81 -10.67 -1.21
C ALA A 97 1.24 -12.07 -1.67
N GLY A 98 0.25 -12.94 -1.89
CA GLY A 98 0.46 -14.33 -2.28
C GLY A 98 0.76 -15.27 -1.10
N CYS A 99 0.54 -14.86 0.14
CA CYS A 99 0.48 -15.75 1.31
C CYS A 99 -0.93 -16.25 1.52
N TYR A 100 -1.08 -17.55 1.78
CA TYR A 100 -2.36 -18.23 1.97
C TYR A 100 -2.60 -18.67 3.42
N THR A 101 -1.59 -18.56 4.26
CA THR A 101 -1.67 -18.91 5.68
C THR A 101 -1.10 -17.81 6.56
N ALA A 102 -1.56 -17.73 7.80
CA ALA A 102 -1.00 -16.82 8.79
C ALA A 102 0.51 -17.01 8.96
N LYS A 103 0.96 -18.28 9.02
CA LYS A 103 2.38 -18.60 9.18
C LYS A 103 3.25 -18.06 8.04
N GLU A 104 2.79 -18.23 6.79
CA GLU A 104 3.51 -17.68 5.63
C GLU A 104 3.57 -16.16 5.66
N ALA A 105 2.44 -15.51 6.01
CA ALA A 105 2.37 -14.06 6.08
C ALA A 105 3.28 -13.49 7.17
N VAL A 106 3.28 -14.08 8.36
CA VAL A 106 4.18 -13.71 9.47
C VAL A 106 5.65 -13.89 9.06
N PHE A 107 6.00 -15.04 8.50
CA PHE A 107 7.36 -15.29 8.04
C PHE A 107 7.80 -14.27 6.97
N THR A 108 6.92 -13.98 5.99
CA THR A 108 7.19 -12.99 4.93
C THR A 108 7.35 -11.58 5.51
N ALA A 109 6.57 -11.23 6.53
CA ALA A 109 6.68 -9.93 7.20
C ALA A 109 8.04 -9.78 7.90
N HIS A 110 8.52 -10.79 8.61
CA HIS A 110 9.84 -10.75 9.23
C HIS A 110 10.97 -10.63 8.19
N LEU A 111 10.88 -11.35 7.07
CA LEU A 111 11.83 -11.15 5.95
C LEU A 111 11.79 -9.73 5.40
N ALA A 112 10.60 -9.14 5.29
CA ALA A 112 10.45 -7.75 4.84
C ALA A 112 11.10 -6.76 5.80
N ARG A 113 10.92 -6.94 7.11
CA ARG A 113 11.54 -6.12 8.15
C ARG A 113 13.05 -6.09 8.00
N GLU A 114 13.68 -7.26 7.91
CA GLU A 114 15.12 -7.39 7.75
C GLU A 114 15.64 -6.78 6.44
N ALA A 115 14.93 -7.03 5.33
CA ALA A 115 15.38 -6.60 4.01
C ALA A 115 15.17 -5.10 3.75
N LEU A 116 14.12 -4.52 4.31
CA LEU A 116 13.69 -3.15 4.04
C LEU A 116 13.90 -2.19 5.22
N GLU A 117 14.32 -2.72 6.38
CA GLU A 117 14.55 -1.93 7.59
C GLU A 117 13.33 -1.10 7.99
N THR A 118 12.13 -1.74 7.95
CA THR A 118 10.85 -1.11 8.28
C THR A 118 9.98 -2.03 9.11
N ASP A 119 9.29 -1.49 10.10
CA ASP A 119 8.27 -2.20 10.88
C ASP A 119 6.88 -2.13 10.23
N TRP A 120 6.74 -1.39 9.16
CA TRP A 120 5.50 -1.32 8.40
C TRP A 120 5.28 -2.57 7.57
N ILE A 121 4.05 -3.10 7.59
CA ILE A 121 3.67 -4.26 6.77
C ILE A 121 2.21 -4.16 6.33
N LYS A 122 1.97 -4.23 5.03
CA LYS A 122 0.63 -4.46 4.50
C LYS A 122 0.34 -5.95 4.54
N LEU A 123 -0.43 -6.36 5.54
CA LEU A 123 -0.75 -7.76 5.79
C LEU A 123 -1.86 -8.22 4.87
N GLU A 124 -1.56 -9.20 4.04
CA GLU A 124 -2.49 -9.89 3.16
C GLU A 124 -2.41 -11.39 3.43
N VAL A 125 -3.54 -12.05 3.67
CA VAL A 125 -3.67 -13.50 3.71
C VAL A 125 -4.82 -13.89 2.80
N ILE A 126 -4.52 -14.52 1.68
CA ILE A 126 -5.48 -14.80 0.62
C ILE A 126 -6.24 -16.09 0.93
N GLY A 127 -7.57 -16.00 0.90
CA GLY A 127 -8.47 -17.14 1.11
C GLY A 127 -8.92 -17.78 -0.20
N ASP A 128 -8.96 -16.99 -1.28
CA ASP A 128 -9.38 -17.46 -2.59
C ASP A 128 -8.48 -16.87 -3.69
N GLU A 129 -7.89 -17.74 -4.49
CA GLU A 129 -6.89 -17.38 -5.50
C GLU A 129 -7.50 -16.63 -6.69
N GLU A 130 -8.74 -16.91 -7.05
CA GLU A 130 -9.39 -16.28 -8.21
C GLU A 130 -9.84 -14.86 -7.93
N THR A 131 -10.42 -14.63 -6.76
CA THR A 131 -11.02 -13.35 -6.37
C THR A 131 -10.11 -12.51 -5.50
N LEU A 132 -9.04 -13.11 -4.97
CA LEU A 132 -8.11 -12.53 -3.99
C LEU A 132 -8.82 -12.05 -2.71
N TYR A 133 -9.94 -12.68 -2.35
CA TYR A 133 -10.59 -12.42 -1.07
C TYR A 133 -9.69 -12.85 0.08
N PRO A 134 -9.57 -12.03 1.12
CA PRO A 134 -8.78 -12.37 2.29
C PRO A 134 -9.47 -13.45 3.12
N ASP A 135 -8.69 -14.38 3.69
CA ASP A 135 -9.13 -15.28 4.75
C ASP A 135 -9.15 -14.51 6.08
N ALA A 136 -10.34 -14.17 6.56
CA ALA A 136 -10.51 -13.38 7.77
C ALA A 136 -9.95 -14.07 9.03
N VAL A 137 -10.02 -15.41 9.11
CA VAL A 137 -9.52 -16.17 10.26
C VAL A 137 -8.00 -16.16 10.31
N GLN A 138 -7.36 -16.45 9.18
CA GLN A 138 -5.91 -16.44 9.08
C GLN A 138 -5.35 -15.01 9.21
N LEU A 139 -6.07 -14.02 8.66
CA LEU A 139 -5.71 -12.61 8.76
C LEU A 139 -5.67 -12.13 10.21
N LEU A 140 -6.73 -12.39 10.99
CA LEU A 140 -6.79 -12.02 12.41
C LEU A 140 -5.69 -12.69 13.22
N LYS A 141 -5.38 -13.96 12.92
CA LYS A 141 -4.30 -14.70 13.58
C LYS A 141 -2.93 -14.07 13.27
N ALA A 142 -2.64 -13.79 12.01
CA ALA A 142 -1.39 -13.16 11.60
C ALA A 142 -1.26 -11.74 12.16
N ALA A 143 -2.34 -10.95 12.13
CA ALA A 143 -2.35 -9.59 12.66
C ALA A 143 -2.03 -9.57 14.16
N SER A 144 -2.67 -10.46 14.96
CA SER A 144 -2.39 -10.57 16.39
C SER A 144 -0.93 -10.89 16.69
N GLU A 145 -0.30 -11.75 15.89
CA GLU A 145 1.10 -12.13 16.05
C GLU A 145 2.03 -10.96 15.68
N LEU A 146 1.81 -10.36 14.52
CA LEU A 146 2.66 -9.26 14.03
C LEU A 146 2.57 -8.00 14.90
N VAL A 147 1.38 -7.63 15.38
CA VAL A 147 1.23 -6.50 16.31
C VAL A 147 2.00 -6.76 17.61
N ARG A 148 1.89 -7.97 18.17
CA ARG A 148 2.67 -8.37 19.36
C ARG A 148 4.18 -8.31 19.10
N ASP A 149 4.61 -8.63 17.88
CA ASP A 149 6.01 -8.60 17.47
C ASP A 149 6.50 -7.18 17.10
N GLY A 150 5.66 -6.15 17.31
CA GLY A 150 6.00 -4.74 17.15
C GLY A 150 5.91 -4.23 15.71
N PHE A 151 5.14 -4.88 14.85
CA PHE A 151 4.85 -4.35 13.51
C PHE A 151 3.74 -3.32 13.53
N GLU A 152 3.87 -2.30 12.69
CA GLU A 152 2.81 -1.39 12.28
C GLU A 152 2.02 -2.05 11.14
N VAL A 153 0.92 -2.73 11.51
CA VAL A 153 0.16 -3.58 10.57
C VAL A 153 -0.90 -2.78 9.84
N PHE A 154 -0.83 -2.80 8.51
CA PHE A 154 -1.86 -2.30 7.59
C PHE A 154 -2.65 -3.51 7.07
N ALA A 155 -3.77 -3.82 7.70
CA ALA A 155 -4.48 -5.07 7.44
C ALA A 155 -5.42 -4.98 6.24
N TYR A 156 -5.12 -5.71 5.15
CA TYR A 156 -6.03 -5.87 4.02
C TYR A 156 -7.14 -6.86 4.38
N CYS A 157 -8.39 -6.41 4.37
CA CYS A 157 -9.54 -7.21 4.75
C CYS A 157 -10.68 -7.11 3.72
N GLY A 158 -11.72 -7.92 3.91
CA GLY A 158 -12.99 -7.76 3.23
C GLY A 158 -13.75 -6.50 3.70
N ASP A 159 -14.95 -6.31 3.19
CA ASP A 159 -15.85 -5.22 3.53
C ASP A 159 -16.70 -5.49 4.81
N ASP A 160 -16.42 -6.58 5.52
CA ASP A 160 -17.10 -6.92 6.77
C ASP A 160 -16.65 -5.99 7.92
N PRO A 161 -17.56 -5.15 8.46
CA PRO A 161 -17.23 -4.21 9.52
C PRO A 161 -16.88 -4.88 10.86
N ILE A 162 -17.30 -6.13 11.07
CA ILE A 162 -16.98 -6.88 12.30
C ILE A 162 -15.51 -7.29 12.28
N THR A 163 -15.04 -7.82 11.16
CA THR A 163 -13.62 -8.15 10.97
C THR A 163 -12.75 -6.89 11.04
N ALA A 164 -13.18 -5.80 10.39
CA ALA A 164 -12.48 -4.53 10.44
C ALA A 164 -12.30 -4.02 11.87
N ARG A 165 -13.36 -4.08 12.69
CA ARG A 165 -13.29 -3.69 14.11
C ARG A 165 -12.34 -4.57 14.90
N LYS A 166 -12.40 -5.89 14.71
CA LYS A 166 -11.47 -6.82 15.39
C LYS A 166 -10.01 -6.52 15.05
N LEU A 167 -9.69 -6.18 13.80
CA LEU A 167 -8.34 -5.78 13.40
C LEU A 167 -7.90 -4.49 14.09
N ALA A 168 -8.78 -3.50 14.17
CA ALA A 168 -8.51 -2.26 14.90
C ALA A 168 -8.30 -2.52 16.41
N ASP A 169 -9.14 -3.37 17.03
CA ASP A 169 -9.03 -3.74 18.44
C ASP A 169 -7.74 -4.54 18.76
N LEU A 170 -7.20 -5.26 17.79
CA LEU A 170 -5.89 -5.92 17.89
C LEU A 170 -4.71 -4.94 17.88
N GLY A 171 -4.95 -3.66 17.52
CA GLY A 171 -3.91 -2.64 17.44
C GLY A 171 -3.25 -2.51 16.06
N CYS A 172 -3.91 -2.94 14.98
CA CYS A 172 -3.42 -2.64 13.63
C CYS A 172 -3.34 -1.13 13.41
N ALA A 173 -2.25 -0.65 12.80
CA ALA A 173 -2.04 0.76 12.48
C ALA A 173 -3.07 1.29 11.47
N ALA A 174 -3.51 0.43 10.56
CA ALA A 174 -4.57 0.73 9.61
C ALA A 174 -5.38 -0.51 9.25
N VAL A 175 -6.64 -0.30 8.92
CA VAL A 175 -7.52 -1.33 8.33
C VAL A 175 -7.86 -0.88 6.92
N MET A 176 -7.59 -1.76 5.95
CA MET A 176 -7.71 -1.48 4.52
C MET A 176 -8.77 -2.38 3.88
N PRO A 177 -10.06 -2.04 4.02
CA PRO A 177 -11.12 -2.83 3.40
C PRO A 177 -11.06 -2.71 1.87
N ARG A 178 -11.27 -3.84 1.19
CA ARG A 178 -11.34 -3.81 -0.26
C ARG A 178 -12.64 -3.15 -0.71
N GLY A 179 -12.54 -2.25 -1.69
CA GLY A 179 -13.70 -1.58 -2.26
C GLY A 179 -14.36 -2.36 -3.41
N ALA A 180 -13.59 -3.23 -4.10
CA ALA A 180 -14.07 -4.01 -5.24
C ALA A 180 -13.22 -5.26 -5.46
N ALA A 181 -13.72 -6.20 -6.27
CA ALA A 181 -12.99 -7.41 -6.64
C ALA A 181 -11.73 -7.09 -7.44
N ILE A 182 -10.64 -7.78 -7.11
CA ILE A 182 -9.36 -7.74 -7.81
C ILE A 182 -8.98 -9.18 -8.15
N PRO A 183 -8.87 -9.59 -9.38
CA PRO A 183 -9.18 -8.96 -10.66
C PRO A 183 -10.69 -8.77 -10.88
N PRO A 184 -11.11 -8.10 -11.98
CA PRO A 184 -12.53 -8.01 -12.28
C PRO A 184 -13.10 -9.43 -12.35
N PRO A 185 -14.26 -9.67 -11.74
CA PRO A 185 -14.87 -10.99 -11.73
C PRO A 185 -15.07 -11.50 -13.16
N ARG A 186 -14.75 -12.76 -13.39
CA ARG A 186 -15.05 -13.45 -14.67
C ARG A 186 -16.55 -13.57 -14.94
N TRP A 187 -17.35 -13.21 -13.97
CA TRP A 187 -18.81 -13.16 -14.05
C TRP A 187 -19.21 -11.85 -14.72
N GLY A 188 -19.37 -11.82 -16.00
CA GLY A 188 -19.83 -10.68 -16.80
C GLY A 188 -21.22 -10.14 -16.42
N ILE A 189 -21.46 -9.94 -15.12
CA ILE A 189 -22.73 -9.48 -14.57
C ILE A 189 -22.44 -8.48 -13.46
N TRP A 190 -22.24 -7.25 -13.88
CA TRP A 190 -22.62 -6.03 -13.14
C TRP A 190 -22.76 -4.89 -14.12
#